data_cb9eef7b0d77ff57116cd47a74e2e3d4
#
_entry.id   cb9eef7b0d77ff57116cd47a74e2e3d4
#
_cell.length_a   1.000
_cell.length_b   1.000
_cell.length_c   1.000
_cell.angle_alpha   90.00
_cell.angle_beta   90.00
_cell.angle_gamma   90.00
#
_symmetry.space_group_name_H-M   'P 1'
#
loop_
_entity.id
_entity.type
_entity.pdbx_description
1 polymer ?
#
loop_
_entity_poly.entity_id
_entity_poly.type
_entity_poly.pdbx_seq_one_letter_code
_entity_poly.pdbx_strand_id
1 'polypeptide(L)'
;MTEIEITKASEVKVREIEWLWYPYIPFGKITVVQGDAGDGKSTFVLNLAAMLSRGQPMPFTDGTGQPPINIIYQSSEDDADDTIVPRFISAGGDPERLLFISEKERYLSFSDERLIQAVRQTGARLVVLDPLSAYIGEETGINAANEVRRQFRPLIEIAREQRCAVLIVHHMNKAIGQKAINRAVGSVDIVGAARSVLLVARTDREHPDERIMAQVKCNVGPTGSAIVFSVGGGAVQWLEETARTADEVLGNVFANLGRPDTQMRQAKEVISQLLSDGPKPQREVMEKLRAADVGESTAKKAKQLLGVRSVKAGAVWLWSMPDGDGL
;
A
#
# COMPACT_ATOMS: atom_id res chain seq x y z
N MET A 1 5.02 -34.68 30.07
CA MET A 1 3.70 -34.17 29.61
C MET A 1 3.71 -32.69 29.96
N THR A 2 3.52 -31.80 28.97
CA THR A 2 3.42 -30.37 29.25
C THR A 2 2.08 -30.12 29.93
N GLU A 3 2.10 -29.52 31.09
CA GLU A 3 0.89 -29.17 31.85
C GLU A 3 0.06 -28.19 31.04
N ILE A 4 -1.23 -28.45 30.85
CA ILE A 4 -2.14 -27.57 30.10
C ILE A 4 -2.58 -26.45 31.05
N GLU A 5 -2.22 -25.21 30.72
CA GLU A 5 -2.69 -24.03 31.43
C GLU A 5 -4.02 -23.58 30.83
N ILE A 6 -5.08 -23.55 31.65
CA ILE A 6 -6.43 -23.12 31.25
C ILE A 6 -6.82 -21.89 32.09
N THR A 7 -7.08 -20.78 31.44
CA THR A 7 -7.52 -19.53 32.07
C THR A 7 -9.01 -19.30 31.84
N LYS A 8 -9.79 -19.02 32.89
CA LYS A 8 -11.20 -18.65 32.74
C LYS A 8 -11.33 -17.22 32.24
N ALA A 9 -12.35 -16.91 31.43
CA ALA A 9 -12.61 -15.57 30.95
C ALA A 9 -12.75 -14.55 32.09
N SER A 10 -13.30 -14.95 33.24
CA SER A 10 -13.43 -14.13 34.45
C SER A 10 -12.10 -13.74 35.11
N GLU A 11 -11.03 -14.48 34.83
CA GLU A 11 -9.68 -14.22 35.33
C GLU A 11 -8.88 -13.31 34.40
N VAL A 12 -9.40 -13.06 33.17
CA VAL A 12 -8.74 -12.21 32.17
C VAL A 12 -9.01 -10.75 32.52
N LYS A 13 -7.94 -9.97 32.76
CA LYS A 13 -8.04 -8.54 32.95
C LYS A 13 -8.35 -7.86 31.63
N VAL A 14 -9.55 -7.34 31.45
CA VAL A 14 -9.96 -6.57 30.29
C VAL A 14 -9.13 -5.27 30.21
N ARG A 15 -8.69 -4.93 29.03
CA ARG A 15 -7.94 -3.70 28.73
C ARG A 15 -8.51 -3.03 27.49
N GLU A 16 -8.59 -1.72 27.54
CA GLU A 16 -8.87 -0.92 26.34
C GLU A 16 -7.69 -0.91 25.39
N ILE A 17 -7.96 -0.68 24.12
CA ILE A 17 -6.93 -0.54 23.11
C ILE A 17 -6.37 0.88 23.19
N GLU A 18 -5.08 0.97 23.46
CA GLU A 18 -4.33 2.21 23.41
C GLU A 18 -3.90 2.47 21.96
N TRP A 19 -3.84 3.74 21.57
CA TRP A 19 -3.51 4.15 20.21
C TRP A 19 -2.29 5.06 20.18
N LEU A 20 -1.37 4.78 19.26
CA LEU A 20 -0.29 5.69 18.90
C LEU A 20 -0.86 6.84 18.06
N TRP A 21 -1.79 6.51 17.16
CA TRP A 21 -2.57 7.44 16.36
C TRP A 21 -3.97 6.87 16.11
N TYR A 22 -4.96 7.40 16.80
CA TYR A 22 -6.35 6.96 16.65
C TYR A 22 -6.99 7.52 15.37
N PRO A 23 -7.72 6.69 14.59
CA PRO A 23 -7.93 5.25 14.73
C PRO A 23 -7.01 4.40 13.84
N TYR A 24 -5.84 4.90 13.48
CA TYR A 24 -4.97 4.34 12.42
C TYR A 24 -3.91 3.38 12.95
N ILE A 25 -3.21 3.73 14.03
CA ILE A 25 -2.06 2.96 14.53
C ILE A 25 -2.27 2.59 16.02
N PRO A 26 -2.69 1.35 16.30
CA PRO A 26 -2.86 0.88 17.68
C PRO A 26 -1.53 0.44 18.30
N PHE A 27 -1.34 0.69 19.60
CA PHE A 27 -0.26 0.06 20.36
C PHE A 27 -0.49 -1.44 20.52
N GLY A 28 0.59 -2.18 20.68
CA GLY A 28 0.56 -3.63 20.90
C GLY A 28 0.12 -4.43 19.67
N LYS A 29 0.13 -3.83 18.48
CA LYS A 29 -0.34 -4.44 17.25
C LYS A 29 0.58 -4.07 16.07
N ILE A 30 0.39 -4.81 14.97
CA ILE A 30 1.05 -4.54 13.70
C ILE A 30 0.13 -3.70 12.82
N THR A 31 0.69 -2.62 12.28
CA THR A 31 0.12 -1.80 11.20
C THR A 31 0.96 -1.96 9.95
N VAL A 32 0.34 -2.20 8.81
CA VAL A 32 1.01 -2.23 7.50
C VAL A 32 0.70 -0.94 6.75
N VAL A 33 1.73 -0.28 6.23
CA VAL A 33 1.61 0.85 5.28
C VAL A 33 1.98 0.35 3.90
N GLN A 34 1.00 0.29 3.02
CA GLN A 34 1.17 -0.23 1.66
C GLN A 34 0.97 0.86 0.60
N GLY A 35 1.51 0.66 -0.61
CA GLY A 35 1.37 1.56 -1.76
C GLY A 35 2.38 1.19 -2.85
N ASP A 36 2.24 1.80 -4.02
CA ASP A 36 3.18 1.58 -5.12
C ASP A 36 4.55 2.22 -4.82
N ALA A 37 5.60 1.79 -5.52
CA ALA A 37 6.93 2.39 -5.39
C ALA A 37 6.86 3.90 -5.77
N GLY A 38 7.49 4.75 -4.97
CA GLY A 38 7.49 6.20 -5.18
C GLY A 38 6.22 6.94 -4.72
N ASP A 39 5.28 6.28 -4.05
CA ASP A 39 4.07 6.92 -3.49
C ASP A 39 4.34 7.70 -2.18
N GLY A 40 5.57 7.70 -1.68
CA GLY A 40 5.94 8.47 -0.49
C GLY A 40 5.68 7.78 0.84
N LYS A 41 5.54 6.45 0.87
CA LYS A 41 5.32 5.65 2.09
C LYS A 41 6.38 5.90 3.17
N SER A 42 7.68 5.73 2.81
CA SER A 42 8.80 5.94 3.74
C SER A 42 8.85 7.37 4.24
N THR A 43 8.60 8.37 3.36
CA THR A 43 8.50 9.79 3.75
C THR A 43 7.35 10.02 4.73
N PHE A 44 6.17 9.46 4.46
CA PHE A 44 5.01 9.52 5.36
C PHE A 44 5.34 8.95 6.74
N VAL A 45 5.90 7.73 6.79
CA VAL A 45 6.25 7.04 8.04
C VAL A 45 7.33 7.80 8.82
N LEU A 46 8.34 8.32 8.11
CA LEU A 46 9.44 9.06 8.72
C LEU A 46 8.96 10.39 9.32
N ASN A 47 8.01 11.07 8.67
CA ASN A 47 7.40 12.28 9.24
C ASN A 47 6.55 11.98 10.47
N LEU A 48 5.76 10.88 10.47
CA LEU A 48 5.07 10.43 11.68
C LEU A 48 6.05 10.16 12.83
N ALA A 49 7.16 9.47 12.53
CA ALA A 49 8.21 9.21 13.51
C ALA A 49 8.83 10.52 14.04
N ALA A 50 9.06 11.51 13.16
CA ALA A 50 9.58 12.82 13.55
C ALA A 50 8.63 13.55 14.53
N MET A 51 7.34 13.60 14.23
CA MET A 51 6.32 14.18 15.11
C MET A 51 6.28 13.48 16.48
N LEU A 52 6.29 12.14 16.48
CA LEU A 52 6.26 11.30 17.68
C LEU A 52 7.51 11.47 18.55
N SER A 53 8.68 11.66 17.94
CA SER A 53 9.94 11.90 18.66
C SER A 53 9.92 13.20 19.47
N ARG A 54 9.09 14.17 19.08
CA ARG A 54 8.89 15.46 19.76
C ARG A 54 7.64 15.50 20.63
N GLY A 55 6.84 14.44 20.63
CA GLY A 55 5.56 14.41 21.34
C GLY A 55 4.52 15.34 20.74
N GLN A 56 4.64 15.67 19.45
CA GLN A 56 3.66 16.50 18.76
C GLN A 56 2.32 15.75 18.63
N PRO A 57 1.19 16.47 18.64
CA PRO A 57 -0.10 15.87 18.36
C PRO A 57 -0.11 15.28 16.95
N MET A 58 -0.73 14.12 16.81
CA MET A 58 -0.91 13.49 15.51
C MET A 58 -1.89 14.28 14.65
N PRO A 59 -1.78 14.23 13.32
CA PRO A 59 -2.65 14.97 12.42
C PRO A 59 -4.12 14.64 12.63
N PHE A 60 -4.97 15.65 12.56
CA PHE A 60 -6.43 15.55 12.68
C PHE A 60 -6.92 14.85 13.97
N THR A 61 -6.23 15.10 15.06
CA THR A 61 -6.65 14.72 16.41
C THR A 61 -7.11 15.95 17.20
N ASP A 62 -7.54 15.76 18.43
CA ASP A 62 -7.96 16.84 19.34
C ASP A 62 -6.83 17.83 19.76
N GLY A 63 -5.66 17.67 19.19
CA GLY A 63 -4.48 18.48 19.49
C GLY A 63 -3.71 18.06 20.74
N THR A 64 -4.15 17.01 21.42
CA THR A 64 -3.44 16.46 22.57
C THR A 64 -2.21 15.68 22.10
N GLY A 65 -1.02 16.19 22.40
CA GLY A 65 0.24 15.48 22.18
C GLY A 65 0.40 14.32 23.16
N GLN A 66 1.29 13.41 22.84
CA GLN A 66 1.74 12.36 23.74
C GLN A 66 3.19 12.61 24.16
N PRO A 67 3.69 12.02 25.24
CA PRO A 67 5.09 12.14 25.58
C PRO A 67 6.00 11.73 24.41
N PRO A 68 7.13 12.42 24.18
CA PRO A 68 8.12 12.01 23.19
C PRO A 68 8.52 10.55 23.37
N ILE A 69 8.60 9.79 22.28
CA ILE A 69 8.91 8.36 22.29
C ILE A 69 10.20 8.03 21.56
N ASN A 70 10.84 6.94 21.94
CA ASN A 70 11.93 6.35 21.19
C ASN A 70 11.39 5.49 20.07
N ILE A 71 12.03 5.58 18.90
CA ILE A 71 11.65 4.90 17.67
C ILE A 71 12.83 4.04 17.20
N ILE A 72 12.61 2.76 16.96
CA ILE A 72 13.54 1.91 16.22
C ILE A 72 13.12 1.95 14.76
N TYR A 73 14.00 2.40 13.87
CA TYR A 73 13.77 2.46 12.42
C TYR A 73 14.80 1.59 11.71
N GLN A 74 14.34 0.62 10.97
CA GLN A 74 15.19 -0.24 10.15
C GLN A 74 14.78 -0.13 8.70
N SER A 75 15.76 0.16 7.84
CA SER A 75 15.60 0.17 6.39
C SER A 75 16.69 -0.67 5.75
N SER A 76 16.33 -1.36 4.68
CA SER A 76 17.26 -2.09 3.83
C SER A 76 17.43 -1.43 2.45
N GLU A 77 16.64 -0.40 2.15
CA GLU A 77 16.69 0.31 0.87
C GLU A 77 17.42 1.65 0.98
N ASP A 78 17.21 2.36 2.09
CA ASP A 78 17.79 3.68 2.33
C ASP A 78 18.84 3.61 3.43
N ASP A 79 20.00 4.26 3.24
CA ASP A 79 21.06 4.38 4.24
C ASP A 79 20.71 5.41 5.33
N ALA A 80 21.18 5.12 6.55
CA ALA A 80 20.86 5.95 7.70
C ALA A 80 21.52 7.33 7.62
N ASP A 81 22.77 7.41 7.15
CA ASP A 81 23.62 8.60 7.22
C ASP A 81 23.32 9.63 6.11
N ASP A 82 22.97 9.20 4.93
CA ASP A 82 22.74 10.09 3.77
C ASP A 82 21.26 10.32 3.44
N THR A 83 20.37 9.45 3.90
CA THR A 83 18.97 9.49 3.52
C THR A 83 18.03 9.58 4.72
N ILE A 84 18.03 8.61 5.65
CA ILE A 84 17.01 8.53 6.71
C ILE A 84 17.18 9.64 7.73
N VAL A 85 18.38 9.79 8.32
CA VAL A 85 18.64 10.79 9.36
C VAL A 85 18.48 12.22 8.82
N PRO A 86 19.03 12.59 7.63
CA PRO A 86 18.79 13.91 7.06
C PRO A 86 17.32 14.23 6.85
N ARG A 87 16.53 13.29 6.30
CA ARG A 87 15.08 13.48 6.10
C ARG A 87 14.32 13.61 7.43
N PHE A 88 14.68 12.79 8.42
CA PHE A 88 14.08 12.83 9.75
C PHE A 88 14.31 14.16 10.45
N ILE A 89 15.55 14.70 10.40
CA ILE A 89 15.89 16.02 10.94
C ILE A 89 15.15 17.11 10.18
N SER A 90 15.09 17.05 8.84
CA SER A 90 14.33 18.00 8.01
C SER A 90 12.85 18.01 8.33
N ALA A 91 12.29 16.86 8.73
CA ALA A 91 10.91 16.75 9.21
C ALA A 91 10.72 17.24 10.66
N GLY A 92 11.76 17.78 11.30
CA GLY A 92 11.72 18.30 12.67
C GLY A 92 11.88 17.25 13.76
N GLY A 93 12.33 16.04 13.43
CA GLY A 93 12.51 14.95 14.39
C GLY A 93 13.64 15.20 15.39
N ASP A 94 13.58 14.50 16.50
CA ASP A 94 14.64 14.48 17.52
C ASP A 94 15.60 13.31 17.27
N PRO A 95 16.83 13.54 16.77
CA PRO A 95 17.76 12.46 16.41
C PRO A 95 18.16 11.58 17.60
N GLU A 96 18.08 12.06 18.84
CA GLU A 96 18.35 11.27 20.04
C GLU A 96 17.31 10.16 20.26
N ARG A 97 16.17 10.23 19.56
CA ARG A 97 15.07 9.28 19.70
C ARG A 97 14.88 8.38 18.49
N LEU A 98 15.68 8.55 17.43
CA LEU A 98 15.69 7.66 16.28
C LEU A 98 16.86 6.68 16.41
N LEU A 99 16.54 5.40 16.53
CA LEU A 99 17.49 4.35 16.90
C LEU A 99 17.57 3.31 15.79
N PHE A 100 18.77 2.79 15.55
CA PHE A 100 19.04 1.76 14.56
C PHE A 100 19.71 0.55 15.23
N ILE A 101 19.35 -0.65 14.77
CA ILE A 101 20.05 -1.88 15.13
C ILE A 101 21.10 -2.13 14.06
N SER A 102 22.35 -2.39 14.46
CA SER A 102 23.44 -2.66 13.51
C SER A 102 23.21 -3.99 12.78
N GLU A 103 23.27 -3.94 11.46
CA GLU A 103 23.16 -5.11 10.56
C GLU A 103 24.51 -5.48 9.91
N LYS A 104 25.63 -4.89 10.40
CA LYS A 104 26.97 -5.09 9.84
C LYS A 104 27.41 -6.56 9.80
N GLU A 105 27.03 -7.35 10.78
CA GLU A 105 27.42 -8.76 10.89
C GLU A 105 26.35 -9.71 10.32
N ARG A 106 25.08 -9.34 10.46
CA ARG A 106 23.94 -10.17 10.03
C ARG A 106 22.72 -9.30 9.82
N TYR A 107 22.01 -9.54 8.71
CA TYR A 107 20.72 -8.93 8.43
C TYR A 107 19.68 -9.31 9.48
N LEU A 108 18.76 -8.40 9.76
CA LEU A 108 17.65 -8.64 10.66
C LEU A 108 16.56 -9.46 9.98
N SER A 109 15.86 -10.24 10.77
CA SER A 109 14.59 -10.87 10.38
C SER A 109 13.51 -10.57 11.42
N PHE A 110 12.26 -10.84 11.11
CA PHE A 110 11.15 -10.65 12.06
C PHE A 110 11.29 -11.47 13.35
N SER A 111 12.04 -12.56 13.32
CA SER A 111 12.31 -13.44 14.47
C SER A 111 13.65 -13.17 15.16
N ASP A 112 14.37 -12.13 14.77
CA ASP A 112 15.69 -11.84 15.34
C ASP A 112 15.56 -11.32 16.77
N GLU A 113 16.24 -11.99 17.69
CA GLU A 113 16.23 -11.62 19.12
C GLU A 113 16.78 -10.22 19.38
N ARG A 114 17.69 -9.70 18.51
CA ARG A 114 18.23 -8.34 18.62
C ARG A 114 17.12 -7.29 18.58
N LEU A 115 16.07 -7.53 17.79
CA LEU A 115 14.91 -6.64 17.73
C LEU A 115 14.17 -6.60 19.08
N ILE A 116 13.94 -7.76 19.68
CA ILE A 116 13.32 -7.87 21.00
C ILE A 116 14.17 -7.20 22.08
N GLN A 117 15.48 -7.45 22.06
CA GLN A 117 16.42 -6.85 23.01
C GLN A 117 16.49 -5.33 22.86
N ALA A 118 16.54 -4.82 21.62
CA ALA A 118 16.58 -3.40 21.35
C ALA A 118 15.33 -2.68 21.87
N VAL A 119 14.14 -3.22 21.63
CA VAL A 119 12.89 -2.65 22.15
C VAL A 119 12.89 -2.60 23.69
N ARG A 120 13.33 -3.68 24.35
CA ARG A 120 13.40 -3.76 25.82
C ARG A 120 14.43 -2.77 26.40
N GLN A 121 15.60 -2.66 25.79
CA GLN A 121 16.69 -1.80 26.28
C GLN A 121 16.39 -0.31 26.11
N THR A 122 15.77 0.05 24.99
CA THR A 122 15.52 1.46 24.64
C THR A 122 14.15 1.96 25.09
N GLY A 123 13.24 1.06 25.45
CA GLY A 123 11.85 1.41 25.73
C GLY A 123 11.13 1.97 24.51
N ALA A 124 11.55 1.59 23.30
CA ALA A 124 10.95 2.08 22.06
C ALA A 124 9.46 1.75 22.00
N ARG A 125 8.66 2.78 21.65
CA ARG A 125 7.21 2.65 21.53
C ARG A 125 6.74 2.50 20.08
N LEU A 126 7.63 2.74 19.12
CA LEU A 126 7.42 2.51 17.69
C LEU A 126 8.61 1.74 17.13
N VAL A 127 8.32 0.69 16.38
CA VAL A 127 9.28 -0.05 15.55
C VAL A 127 8.83 0.07 14.11
N VAL A 128 9.71 0.53 13.24
CA VAL A 128 9.49 0.65 11.79
C VAL A 128 10.41 -0.32 11.07
N LEU A 129 9.84 -1.09 10.13
CA LEU A 129 10.55 -2.03 9.26
C LEU A 129 10.21 -1.71 7.79
N ASP A 130 11.19 -1.26 7.01
CA ASP A 130 11.04 -0.73 5.65
C ASP A 130 12.08 -1.33 4.67
N PRO A 131 11.69 -2.12 3.67
CA PRO A 131 10.37 -2.70 3.46
C PRO A 131 10.21 -4.09 4.10
N LEU A 132 8.97 -4.59 4.14
CA LEU A 132 8.60 -5.93 4.62
C LEU A 132 9.44 -7.05 4.00
N SER A 133 9.69 -6.98 2.69
CA SER A 133 10.41 -8.01 1.94
C SER A 133 11.82 -8.29 2.44
N ALA A 134 12.46 -7.32 3.07
CA ALA A 134 13.82 -7.47 3.56
C ALA A 134 13.92 -8.27 4.87
N TYR A 135 12.84 -8.34 5.64
CA TYR A 135 12.82 -8.94 6.98
C TYR A 135 12.09 -10.29 7.04
N ILE A 136 11.48 -10.71 5.94
CA ILE A 136 10.98 -12.08 5.77
C ILE A 136 12.17 -12.97 5.39
N GLY A 137 12.41 -14.06 6.13
CA GLY A 137 13.53 -14.97 5.88
C GLY A 137 13.53 -15.54 4.46
N GLU A 138 14.71 -15.72 3.88
CA GLU A 138 14.93 -16.16 2.50
C GLU A 138 14.28 -17.52 2.17
N GLU A 139 14.11 -18.40 3.15
CA GLU A 139 13.46 -19.71 2.99
C GLU A 139 11.93 -19.62 2.93
N THR A 140 11.36 -18.43 3.10
CA THR A 140 9.92 -18.26 3.19
C THR A 140 9.34 -18.01 1.81
N GLY A 141 8.64 -18.98 1.26
CA GLY A 141 7.75 -18.74 0.14
C GLY A 141 6.68 -17.72 0.54
N ILE A 142 6.81 -16.47 0.10
CA ILE A 142 5.87 -15.36 0.39
C ILE A 142 4.40 -15.73 0.08
N ASN A 143 4.18 -16.79 -0.68
CA ASN A 143 2.87 -17.32 -1.06
C ASN A 143 2.32 -18.40 -0.10
N ALA A 144 3.08 -18.79 0.93
CA ALA A 144 2.64 -19.81 1.88
C ALA A 144 2.07 -19.15 3.15
N ALA A 145 0.76 -19.06 3.23
CA ALA A 145 -0.01 -18.42 4.31
C ALA A 145 0.47 -18.75 5.74
N ASN A 146 0.69 -20.02 6.00
CA ASN A 146 1.11 -20.51 7.31
C ASN A 146 2.53 -20.06 7.67
N GLU A 147 3.39 -19.90 6.68
CA GLU A 147 4.77 -19.49 6.83
C GLU A 147 4.86 -18.00 7.22
N VAL A 148 4.13 -17.15 6.50
CA VAL A 148 4.01 -15.71 6.81
C VAL A 148 3.52 -15.50 8.23
N ARG A 149 2.45 -16.18 8.65
CA ARG A 149 1.92 -16.06 10.03
C ARG A 149 2.95 -16.48 11.10
N ARG A 150 3.74 -17.51 10.82
CA ARG A 150 4.80 -17.96 11.74
C ARG A 150 5.89 -16.90 11.90
N GLN A 151 6.28 -16.25 10.81
CA GLN A 151 7.27 -15.16 10.80
C GLN A 151 6.78 -13.91 11.56
N PHE A 152 5.50 -13.58 11.48
CA PHE A 152 4.92 -12.44 12.19
C PHE A 152 4.70 -12.67 13.70
N ARG A 153 4.70 -13.92 14.15
CA ARG A 153 4.40 -14.25 15.55
C ARG A 153 5.32 -13.55 16.56
N PRO A 154 6.67 -13.55 16.40
CA PRO A 154 7.56 -12.84 17.32
C PRO A 154 7.29 -11.34 17.36
N LEU A 155 7.00 -10.71 16.22
CA LEU A 155 6.63 -9.29 16.17
C LEU A 155 5.31 -9.00 16.91
N ILE A 156 4.32 -9.88 16.77
CA ILE A 156 3.04 -9.74 17.48
C ILE A 156 3.27 -9.86 18.98
N GLU A 157 4.12 -10.81 19.41
CA GLU A 157 4.44 -11.04 20.80
C GLU A 157 5.17 -9.83 21.42
N ILE A 158 6.24 -9.33 20.78
CA ILE A 158 6.97 -8.15 21.28
C ILE A 158 6.10 -6.90 21.31
N ALA A 159 5.29 -6.67 20.26
CA ALA A 159 4.37 -5.54 20.22
C ALA A 159 3.43 -5.56 21.44
N ARG A 160 2.84 -6.73 21.72
CA ARG A 160 1.91 -6.93 22.84
C ARG A 160 2.60 -6.77 24.20
N GLU A 161 3.75 -7.39 24.39
CA GLU A 161 4.47 -7.42 25.67
C GLU A 161 5.02 -6.06 26.05
N GLN A 162 5.66 -5.37 25.10
CA GLN A 162 6.28 -4.06 25.32
C GLN A 162 5.33 -2.90 25.06
N ARG A 163 4.08 -3.17 24.66
CA ARG A 163 3.09 -2.16 24.28
C ARG A 163 3.63 -1.15 23.28
N CYS A 164 4.42 -1.60 22.32
CA CYS A 164 4.90 -0.79 21.21
C CYS A 164 4.03 -1.01 19.96
N ALA A 165 3.92 0.00 19.11
CA ALA A 165 3.36 -0.15 17.78
C ALA A 165 4.45 -0.70 16.85
N VAL A 166 4.10 -1.66 15.98
CA VAL A 166 4.98 -2.13 14.91
C VAL A 166 4.38 -1.69 13.58
N LEU A 167 5.14 -0.92 12.81
CA LEU A 167 4.75 -0.39 11.53
C LEU A 167 5.64 -1.01 10.45
N ILE A 168 5.02 -1.63 9.45
CA ILE A 168 5.74 -2.32 8.38
C ILE A 168 5.37 -1.67 7.06
N VAL A 169 6.37 -1.19 6.32
CA VAL A 169 6.18 -0.65 4.98
C VAL A 169 6.18 -1.78 3.96
N HIS A 170 5.23 -1.76 3.05
CA HIS A 170 5.05 -2.82 2.08
C HIS A 170 4.73 -2.29 0.68
N HIS A 171 5.37 -2.85 -0.35
CA HIS A 171 5.08 -2.55 -1.74
C HIS A 171 3.89 -3.37 -2.25
N MET A 172 2.96 -2.71 -2.95
CA MET A 172 1.85 -3.41 -3.58
C MET A 172 2.28 -4.09 -4.88
N ASN A 173 1.59 -5.17 -5.28
CA ASN A 173 1.78 -5.74 -6.60
C ASN A 173 1.03 -4.91 -7.67
N LYS A 174 1.51 -5.00 -8.92
CA LYS A 174 0.95 -4.24 -10.06
C LYS A 174 -0.37 -4.84 -10.61
N ALA A 175 -1.09 -5.64 -9.84
CA ALA A 175 -2.36 -6.24 -10.28
C ALA A 175 -3.45 -5.16 -10.38
N ILE A 176 -3.75 -4.76 -11.61
CA ILE A 176 -4.75 -3.75 -11.94
C ILE A 176 -6.16 -4.32 -11.76
N GLY A 177 -7.08 -3.54 -11.17
CA GLY A 177 -8.51 -3.91 -11.05
C GLY A 177 -8.86 -4.77 -9.84
N GLN A 178 -7.94 -5.04 -8.93
CA GLN A 178 -8.24 -5.70 -7.67
C GLN A 178 -8.55 -4.70 -6.56
N LYS A 179 -9.36 -5.11 -5.56
CA LYS A 179 -9.61 -4.31 -4.35
C LYS A 179 -8.32 -4.00 -3.61
N ALA A 180 -8.28 -2.87 -2.90
CA ALA A 180 -7.12 -2.41 -2.12
C ALA A 180 -6.53 -3.49 -1.21
N ILE A 181 -7.41 -4.24 -0.53
CA ILE A 181 -7.01 -5.33 0.37
C ILE A 181 -6.31 -6.50 -0.34
N ASN A 182 -6.63 -6.74 -1.62
CA ASN A 182 -6.11 -7.86 -2.41
C ASN A 182 -4.83 -7.49 -3.18
N ARG A 183 -4.44 -6.22 -3.20
CA ARG A 183 -3.22 -5.75 -3.84
C ARG A 183 -1.97 -5.82 -2.96
N ALA A 184 -2.12 -6.17 -1.70
CA ALA A 184 -0.98 -6.48 -0.86
C ALA A 184 -0.18 -7.64 -1.49
N VAL A 185 1.09 -7.39 -1.81
CA VAL A 185 1.96 -8.40 -2.47
C VAL A 185 2.12 -9.61 -1.57
N GLY A 186 2.04 -10.78 -2.17
CA GLY A 186 2.53 -12.02 -1.60
C GLY A 186 1.50 -12.84 -0.87
N SER A 187 0.66 -12.31 -0.02
CA SER A 187 -0.46 -13.08 0.51
C SER A 187 -1.48 -12.22 1.24
N VAL A 188 -2.73 -12.63 1.15
CA VAL A 188 -3.84 -12.19 2.01
C VAL A 188 -3.46 -12.31 3.50
N ASP A 189 -2.48 -13.13 3.83
CA ASP A 189 -2.02 -13.40 5.19
C ASP A 189 -1.15 -12.31 5.81
N ILE A 190 -0.41 -11.51 5.02
CA ILE A 190 0.26 -10.30 5.51
C ILE A 190 -0.79 -9.33 6.05
N VAL A 191 -1.81 -9.06 5.22
CA VAL A 191 -2.97 -8.26 5.62
C VAL A 191 -3.74 -8.94 6.76
N GLY A 192 -3.78 -10.28 6.77
CA GLY A 192 -4.39 -11.10 7.82
C GLY A 192 -3.72 -10.94 9.19
N ALA A 193 -2.40 -10.88 9.23
CA ALA A 193 -1.61 -10.70 10.46
C ALA A 193 -1.72 -9.29 11.04
N ALA A 194 -1.81 -8.25 10.18
CA ALA A 194 -1.98 -6.88 10.60
C ALA A 194 -3.36 -6.60 11.18
N ARG A 195 -3.43 -5.70 12.17
CA ARG A 195 -4.70 -5.23 12.76
C ARG A 195 -5.17 -3.92 12.15
N SER A 196 -4.27 -3.15 11.56
CA SER A 196 -4.55 -1.98 10.76
C SER A 196 -3.74 -2.05 9.46
N VAL A 197 -4.34 -1.60 8.36
CA VAL A 197 -3.66 -1.52 7.05
C VAL A 197 -3.99 -0.15 6.46
N LEU A 198 -2.96 0.61 6.16
CA LEU A 198 -3.00 1.93 5.56
C LEU A 198 -2.51 1.85 4.11
N LEU A 199 -3.23 2.48 3.20
CA LEU A 199 -2.82 2.69 1.83
C LEU A 199 -2.28 4.11 1.69
N VAL A 200 -1.10 4.26 1.12
CA VAL A 200 -0.58 5.57 0.68
C VAL A 200 -0.50 5.54 -0.84
N ALA A 201 -1.10 6.55 -1.48
CA ALA A 201 -1.16 6.65 -2.94
C ALA A 201 -1.09 8.12 -3.38
N ARG A 202 -0.81 8.35 -4.67
CA ARG A 202 -0.92 9.69 -5.29
C ARG A 202 -2.40 10.02 -5.49
N THR A 203 -2.77 11.29 -5.32
CA THR A 203 -4.16 11.75 -5.52
C THR A 203 -4.54 11.78 -7.00
N ASP A 204 -3.75 12.50 -7.81
CA ASP A 204 -3.95 12.65 -9.25
C ASP A 204 -2.64 13.13 -9.93
N ARG A 205 -2.74 13.49 -11.23
CA ARG A 205 -1.60 14.03 -12.01
C ARG A 205 -1.48 15.54 -11.96
N GLU A 206 -2.56 16.21 -11.61
CA GLU A 206 -2.59 17.68 -11.58
C GLU A 206 -1.86 18.19 -10.33
N HIS A 207 -1.86 17.36 -9.27
CA HIS A 207 -1.18 17.63 -8.02
C HIS A 207 -0.11 16.55 -7.73
N PRO A 208 1.04 16.58 -8.44
CA PRO A 208 2.05 15.52 -8.38
C PRO A 208 2.69 15.33 -6.99
N ASP A 209 2.66 16.37 -6.16
CA ASP A 209 3.20 16.34 -4.80
C ASP A 209 2.16 15.89 -3.75
N GLU A 210 0.88 15.82 -4.12
CA GLU A 210 -0.16 15.37 -3.20
C GLU A 210 -0.26 13.85 -3.12
N ARG A 211 -0.51 13.42 -1.91
CA ARG A 211 -0.71 12.03 -1.54
C ARG A 211 -1.98 11.91 -0.70
N ILE A 212 -2.52 10.71 -0.68
CA ILE A 212 -3.64 10.37 0.20
C ILE A 212 -3.29 9.10 0.97
N MET A 213 -3.51 9.14 2.27
CA MET A 213 -3.52 7.97 3.13
C MET A 213 -4.95 7.57 3.39
N ALA A 214 -5.31 6.31 3.12
CA ALA A 214 -6.62 5.76 3.41
C ALA A 214 -6.51 4.43 4.18
N GLN A 215 -7.38 4.21 5.16
CA GLN A 215 -7.39 2.97 5.92
C GLN A 215 -8.15 1.88 5.17
N VAL A 216 -7.44 0.81 4.79
CA VAL A 216 -7.98 -0.37 4.08
C VAL A 216 -8.66 -1.33 5.05
N LYS A 217 -8.13 -1.42 6.27
CA LYS A 217 -8.57 -2.38 7.29
C LYS A 217 -8.30 -1.84 8.69
N CYS A 218 -9.28 -1.99 9.56
CA CYS A 218 -9.12 -1.87 11.00
C CYS A 218 -9.92 -2.99 11.70
N ASN A 219 -9.26 -3.84 12.49
CA ASN A 219 -9.93 -4.94 13.20
C ASN A 219 -10.13 -4.64 14.69
N VAL A 220 -9.71 -3.48 15.16
CA VAL A 220 -9.66 -3.16 16.59
C VAL A 220 -10.34 -1.83 16.93
N GLY A 221 -10.93 -1.18 15.94
CA GLY A 221 -11.65 0.06 16.08
C GLY A 221 -12.42 0.41 14.81
N PRO A 222 -13.01 1.60 14.72
CA PRO A 222 -13.65 2.09 13.50
C PRO A 222 -12.60 2.35 12.42
N THR A 223 -13.04 2.40 11.17
CA THR A 223 -12.21 2.90 10.06
C THR A 223 -12.16 4.42 10.12
N GLY A 224 -10.95 4.98 10.04
CA GLY A 224 -10.72 6.43 10.02
C GLY A 224 -10.98 7.02 8.63
N SER A 225 -11.11 8.36 8.60
CA SER A 225 -11.16 9.15 7.37
C SER A 225 -9.87 8.98 6.56
N ALA A 226 -9.92 9.18 5.25
CA ALA A 226 -8.68 9.33 4.49
C ALA A 226 -8.08 10.72 4.72
N ILE A 227 -6.76 10.82 4.65
CA ILE A 227 -6.02 12.06 4.90
C ILE A 227 -5.21 12.43 3.67
N VAL A 228 -5.41 13.64 3.18
CA VAL A 228 -4.62 14.21 2.08
C VAL A 228 -3.44 14.97 2.66
N PHE A 229 -2.27 14.79 2.07
CA PHE A 229 -1.04 15.46 2.45
C PHE A 229 -0.15 15.72 1.23
N SER A 230 0.66 16.74 1.27
CA SER A 230 1.69 16.99 0.25
C SER A 230 3.07 16.57 0.75
N VAL A 231 3.93 16.19 -0.20
CA VAL A 231 5.32 15.81 0.06
C VAL A 231 6.22 16.77 -0.71
N GLY A 232 7.05 17.52 0.02
CA GLY A 232 8.00 18.47 -0.58
C GLY A 232 9.23 18.62 0.31
N GLY A 233 10.43 18.60 -0.28
CA GLY A 233 11.68 18.78 0.47
C GLY A 233 11.95 17.76 1.58
N GLY A 234 11.36 16.55 1.49
CA GLY A 234 11.47 15.52 2.53
C GLY A 234 10.49 15.67 3.70
N ALA A 235 9.70 16.75 3.73
CA ALA A 235 8.68 16.99 4.74
C ALA A 235 7.27 16.70 4.21
N VAL A 236 6.37 16.45 5.14
CA VAL A 236 4.94 16.25 4.88
C VAL A 236 4.18 17.46 5.39
N GLN A 237 3.31 18.01 4.55
CA GLN A 237 2.32 19.00 4.96
C GLN A 237 0.94 18.34 4.94
N TRP A 238 0.30 18.27 6.09
CA TRP A 238 -1.06 17.73 6.24
C TRP A 238 -2.06 18.75 5.71
N LEU A 239 -2.97 18.33 4.83
CA LEU A 239 -3.89 19.23 4.13
C LEU A 239 -5.31 19.10 4.67
N GLU A 240 -5.95 17.95 4.47
CA GLU A 240 -7.35 17.75 4.85
C GLU A 240 -7.71 16.30 5.15
N GLU A 241 -8.80 16.10 5.87
CA GLU A 241 -9.50 14.81 5.94
C GLU A 241 -10.57 14.72 4.85
N THR A 242 -10.75 13.50 4.32
CA THR A 242 -11.76 13.24 3.29
C THR A 242 -12.46 11.91 3.54
N ALA A 243 -13.71 11.81 3.10
CA ALA A 243 -14.50 10.59 3.21
C ALA A 243 -14.16 9.52 2.15
N ARG A 244 -13.15 9.74 1.30
CA ARG A 244 -12.75 8.77 0.27
C ARG A 244 -12.35 7.44 0.89
N THR A 245 -12.82 6.35 0.30
CA THR A 245 -12.41 5.00 0.68
C THR A 245 -11.11 4.58 -0.02
N ALA A 246 -10.42 3.59 0.52
CA ALA A 246 -9.20 3.06 -0.12
C ALA A 246 -9.48 2.48 -1.52
N ASP A 247 -10.65 1.91 -1.77
CA ASP A 247 -11.02 1.39 -3.10
C ASP A 247 -11.28 2.54 -4.10
N GLU A 248 -11.88 3.65 -3.67
CA GLU A 248 -12.04 4.87 -4.47
C GLU A 248 -10.70 5.53 -4.78
N VAL A 249 -9.81 5.59 -3.80
CA VAL A 249 -8.43 6.10 -3.98
C VAL A 249 -7.73 5.28 -5.07
N LEU A 250 -7.74 3.96 -4.99
CA LEU A 250 -7.13 3.10 -6.00
C LEU A 250 -7.85 3.18 -7.34
N GLY A 251 -9.17 3.27 -7.36
CA GLY A 251 -9.97 3.47 -8.58
C GLY A 251 -9.56 4.74 -9.32
N ASN A 252 -9.39 5.85 -8.60
CA ASN A 252 -8.92 7.12 -9.17
C ASN A 252 -7.46 7.06 -9.61
N VAL A 253 -6.57 6.42 -8.82
CA VAL A 253 -5.18 6.20 -9.22
C VAL A 253 -5.12 5.42 -10.53
N PHE A 254 -5.97 4.42 -10.74
CA PHE A 254 -6.01 3.68 -12.00
C PHE A 254 -6.61 4.48 -13.16
N ALA A 255 -7.66 5.25 -12.91
CA ALA A 255 -8.19 6.17 -13.91
C ALA A 255 -7.13 7.20 -14.32
N ASN A 256 -6.27 7.61 -13.39
CA ASN A 256 -5.21 8.59 -13.58
C ASN A 256 -3.87 7.98 -14.02
N LEU A 257 -3.51 6.76 -13.60
CA LEU A 257 -2.34 5.99 -14.05
C LEU A 257 -2.60 5.26 -15.36
N GLY A 258 -3.86 5.00 -15.70
CA GLY A 258 -4.18 4.76 -17.09
C GLY A 258 -3.56 5.93 -17.83
N ARG A 259 -2.42 5.73 -18.57
CA ARG A 259 -2.28 6.43 -19.83
C ARG A 259 -3.70 6.51 -20.35
N PRO A 260 -4.23 7.68 -20.80
CA PRO A 260 -5.32 7.60 -21.73
C PRO A 260 -4.80 6.57 -22.70
N ASP A 261 -5.48 5.41 -22.78
CA ASP A 261 -5.07 4.39 -23.73
C ASP A 261 -5.32 5.04 -25.07
N THR A 262 -4.42 5.96 -25.42
CA THR A 262 -4.46 6.73 -26.65
C THR A 262 -4.57 5.73 -27.76
N GLN A 263 -3.86 4.61 -27.62
CA GLN A 263 -3.98 3.49 -28.54
C GLN A 263 -5.32 2.78 -28.44
N MET A 264 -5.86 2.55 -27.24
CA MET A 264 -7.18 1.93 -27.08
C MET A 264 -8.32 2.87 -27.54
N ARG A 265 -8.25 4.16 -27.21
CA ARG A 265 -9.22 5.16 -27.67
C ARG A 265 -9.13 5.30 -29.18
N GLN A 266 -7.93 5.43 -29.73
CA GLN A 266 -7.67 5.52 -31.16
C GLN A 266 -8.10 4.22 -31.87
N ALA A 267 -7.85 3.05 -31.28
CA ALA A 267 -8.35 1.77 -31.79
C ALA A 267 -9.87 1.74 -31.87
N LYS A 268 -10.57 2.17 -30.82
CA LYS A 268 -12.04 2.24 -30.80
C LYS A 268 -12.57 3.22 -31.81
N GLU A 269 -12.00 4.42 -31.91
CA GLU A 269 -12.38 5.45 -32.87
C GLU A 269 -12.22 4.95 -34.32
N VAL A 270 -11.04 4.39 -34.65
CA VAL A 270 -10.76 3.84 -36.00
C VAL A 270 -11.70 2.70 -36.34
N ILE A 271 -11.93 1.75 -35.41
CA ILE A 271 -12.85 0.62 -35.65
C ILE A 271 -14.28 1.13 -35.83
N SER A 272 -14.77 2.03 -34.97
CA SER A 272 -16.12 2.56 -35.05
C SER A 272 -16.33 3.35 -36.35
N GLN A 273 -15.38 4.19 -36.75
CA GLN A 273 -15.44 4.97 -37.96
C GLN A 273 -15.42 4.10 -39.23
N LEU A 274 -14.57 3.06 -39.25
CA LEU A 274 -14.47 2.17 -40.41
C LEU A 274 -15.72 1.28 -40.58
N LEU A 275 -16.33 0.90 -39.46
CA LEU A 275 -17.50 0.00 -39.48
C LEU A 275 -18.83 0.74 -39.42
N SER A 276 -18.85 2.08 -39.38
CA SER A 276 -20.07 2.90 -39.42
C SER A 276 -20.88 2.69 -40.71
N ASP A 277 -20.17 2.47 -41.82
CA ASP A 277 -20.79 2.29 -43.17
C ASP A 277 -21.03 0.81 -43.50
N GLY A 278 -20.90 -0.09 -42.54
CA GLY A 278 -21.14 -1.52 -42.69
C GLY A 278 -19.89 -2.41 -42.49
N PRO A 279 -20.05 -3.72 -42.71
CA PRO A 279 -19.00 -4.70 -42.51
C PRO A 279 -17.77 -4.44 -43.41
N LYS A 280 -16.55 -4.55 -42.88
CA LYS A 280 -15.28 -4.41 -43.60
C LYS A 280 -14.40 -5.63 -43.43
N PRO A 281 -13.53 -5.94 -44.41
CA PRO A 281 -12.54 -7.02 -44.32
C PRO A 281 -11.63 -6.82 -43.09
N GLN A 282 -11.46 -7.86 -42.29
CA GLN A 282 -10.57 -7.83 -41.11
C GLN A 282 -9.18 -7.30 -41.45
N ARG A 283 -8.64 -7.70 -42.65
CA ARG A 283 -7.31 -7.26 -43.10
C ARG A 283 -7.25 -5.74 -43.27
N GLU A 284 -8.25 -5.14 -43.86
CA GLU A 284 -8.33 -3.68 -44.07
C GLU A 284 -8.40 -2.93 -42.74
N VAL A 285 -9.22 -3.41 -41.80
CA VAL A 285 -9.33 -2.80 -40.47
C VAL A 285 -8.00 -2.90 -39.71
N MET A 286 -7.33 -4.06 -39.79
CA MET A 286 -6.03 -4.26 -39.15
C MET A 286 -4.92 -3.43 -39.80
N GLU A 287 -4.92 -3.21 -41.11
CA GLU A 287 -3.98 -2.33 -41.79
C GLU A 287 -4.15 -0.87 -41.35
N LYS A 288 -5.40 -0.38 -41.24
CA LYS A 288 -5.69 0.97 -40.74
C LYS A 288 -5.29 1.15 -39.29
N LEU A 289 -5.50 0.16 -38.45
CA LEU A 289 -5.08 0.20 -37.05
C LEU A 289 -3.54 0.24 -36.91
N ARG A 290 -2.82 -0.52 -37.73
CA ARG A 290 -1.35 -0.46 -37.78
C ARG A 290 -0.83 0.89 -38.27
N ALA A 291 -1.48 1.46 -39.29
CA ALA A 291 -1.15 2.80 -39.77
C ALA A 291 -1.37 3.91 -38.71
N ALA A 292 -2.27 3.64 -37.74
CA ALA A 292 -2.54 4.48 -36.58
C ALA A 292 -1.67 4.10 -35.36
N ASP A 293 -0.58 3.35 -35.55
CA ASP A 293 0.32 2.88 -34.46
C ASP A 293 -0.36 2.06 -33.35
N VAL A 294 -1.44 1.37 -33.69
CA VAL A 294 -2.19 0.48 -32.77
C VAL A 294 -1.68 -0.95 -32.89
N GLY A 295 -1.16 -1.50 -31.79
CA GLY A 295 -0.68 -2.87 -31.72
C GLY A 295 -1.83 -3.90 -31.82
N GLU A 296 -1.53 -5.09 -32.34
CA GLU A 296 -2.51 -6.15 -32.61
C GLU A 296 -3.28 -6.61 -31.35
N SER A 297 -2.63 -6.66 -30.19
CA SER A 297 -3.27 -7.00 -28.91
C SER A 297 -4.31 -5.93 -28.49
N THR A 298 -3.98 -4.65 -28.67
CA THR A 298 -4.88 -3.53 -28.41
C THR A 298 -6.07 -3.54 -29.37
N ALA A 299 -5.83 -3.80 -30.67
CA ALA A 299 -6.86 -3.96 -31.68
C ALA A 299 -7.88 -5.07 -31.34
N LYS A 300 -7.40 -6.25 -30.93
CA LYS A 300 -8.26 -7.37 -30.50
C LYS A 300 -9.10 -7.02 -29.27
N LYS A 301 -8.49 -6.33 -28.30
CA LYS A 301 -9.19 -5.90 -27.07
C LYS A 301 -10.24 -4.80 -27.37
N ALA A 302 -9.90 -3.85 -28.22
CA ALA A 302 -10.85 -2.80 -28.67
C ALA A 302 -12.03 -3.41 -29.42
N LYS A 303 -11.80 -4.36 -30.31
CA LYS A 303 -12.83 -5.15 -30.99
C LYS A 303 -13.80 -5.79 -30.02
N GLN A 304 -13.28 -6.47 -28.98
CA GLN A 304 -14.09 -7.13 -27.96
C GLN A 304 -14.93 -6.12 -27.16
N LEU A 305 -14.34 -4.99 -26.76
CA LEU A 305 -15.02 -3.94 -25.99
C LEU A 305 -16.12 -3.22 -26.78
N LEU A 306 -16.00 -3.15 -28.12
CA LEU A 306 -17.02 -2.59 -29.01
C LEU A 306 -18.08 -3.64 -29.42
N GLY A 307 -17.96 -4.88 -29.00
CA GLY A 307 -18.89 -5.95 -29.37
C GLY A 307 -18.84 -6.35 -30.87
N VAL A 308 -17.75 -5.94 -31.57
CA VAL A 308 -17.57 -6.20 -33.01
C VAL A 308 -17.50 -7.71 -33.28
N ARG A 309 -18.40 -8.19 -34.18
CA ARG A 309 -18.51 -9.59 -34.58
C ARG A 309 -17.59 -9.88 -35.76
N SER A 310 -17.09 -11.11 -35.84
CA SER A 310 -16.43 -11.64 -37.03
C SER A 310 -17.41 -12.52 -37.81
N VAL A 311 -17.66 -12.17 -39.04
CA VAL A 311 -18.55 -12.92 -39.93
C VAL A 311 -17.74 -13.41 -41.14
N LYS A 312 -17.91 -14.68 -41.53
CA LYS A 312 -17.20 -15.24 -42.70
C LYS A 312 -18.06 -15.04 -43.94
N ALA A 313 -17.54 -14.30 -44.93
CA ALA A 313 -18.15 -14.09 -46.22
C ALA A 313 -17.27 -14.68 -47.32
N GLY A 314 -17.58 -15.87 -47.80
CA GLY A 314 -16.76 -16.63 -48.73
C GLY A 314 -15.38 -16.97 -48.12
N ALA A 315 -14.30 -16.51 -48.76
CA ALA A 315 -12.91 -16.72 -48.31
C ALA A 315 -12.41 -15.63 -47.34
N VAL A 316 -13.22 -14.60 -47.04
CA VAL A 316 -12.78 -13.42 -46.28
C VAL A 316 -13.52 -13.31 -44.96
N TRP A 317 -12.82 -12.97 -43.90
CA TRP A 317 -13.38 -12.59 -42.61
C TRP A 317 -13.72 -11.11 -42.59
N LEU A 318 -14.97 -10.78 -42.28
CA LEU A 318 -15.45 -9.40 -42.10
C LEU A 318 -15.63 -9.09 -40.62
N TRP A 319 -15.35 -7.86 -40.24
CA TRP A 319 -15.77 -7.30 -38.96
C TRP A 319 -17.04 -6.46 -39.16
N SER A 320 -17.98 -6.59 -38.27
CA SER A 320 -19.22 -5.82 -38.25
C SER A 320 -19.54 -5.32 -36.86
N MET A 321 -20.06 -4.10 -36.74
CA MET A 321 -20.64 -3.63 -35.47
C MET A 321 -21.80 -4.53 -35.07
N PRO A 322 -22.08 -4.68 -33.75
CA PRO A 322 -23.31 -5.33 -33.33
C PRO A 322 -24.49 -4.56 -33.89
N ASP A 323 -25.51 -5.29 -34.39
CA ASP A 323 -26.77 -4.68 -34.82
C ASP A 323 -27.30 -3.87 -33.61
N GLY A 324 -27.52 -2.57 -33.81
CA GLY A 324 -28.17 -1.77 -32.82
C GLY A 324 -29.58 -2.33 -32.62
N ASP A 325 -29.87 -2.84 -31.42
CA ASP A 325 -31.24 -3.13 -31.03
C ASP A 325 -32.01 -1.82 -31.17
N GLY A 326 -32.81 -1.77 -32.22
CA GLY A 326 -33.74 -0.67 -32.43
C GLY A 326 -34.72 -0.59 -31.25
N LEU A 327 -34.68 0.55 -30.59
CA LEU A 327 -35.80 1.06 -29.79
C LEU A 327 -36.70 1.88 -30.71
#